data_80c5cb2920dc906f11afeb5245619f14
#
_entry.id   80c5cb2920dc906f11afeb5245619f14
#
_cell.length_a   1.000
_cell.length_b   1.000
_cell.length_c   1.000
_cell.angle_alpha   90.00
_cell.angle_beta   90.00
_cell.angle_gamma   90.00
#
_symmetry.space_group_name_H-M   'P 1'
#
loop_
_entity.id
_entity.type
_entity.pdbx_description
1 polymer ?
#
loop_
_entity_poly.entity_id
_entity_poly.type
_entity_poly.pdbx_seq_one_letter_code
_entity_poly.pdbx_strand_id
1 'polypeptide(L)'
;MSEIDILSFGETMAMFVAEQTGDLAEVSAFHRRIAGADSNVAIGLSRLGFNVAWLSRVGADSLGRFVVDTLEKEGLDCRHVDIDTAHPTGFQLKSRTDDGSDPVVEYFRRGSAASHLSPHSIVPELLKARHLHATGIPPALSESARQMSFELMTRMREAGRSVSFDPNLRPSLWANERQMITEINRLAALAHWVLPGLSEGRLLSGFEDPADIAAFYLDQGAEAVAIKLGPHGAYYRTHLDQGFVAGVPVATVVDTVGAGDGFAVGMISALLENHSFAEAVKRANWIGSRAVQSRGDMEGLPTRSEMSVEFEAAIAGKPAPTGFASVGAGLPRAAFRR
;
A
#
# COMPACT_ATOMS: atom_id res chain seq x y z
N MET A 1 2.24 23.72 12.95
CA MET A 1 2.08 22.30 12.54
C MET A 1 2.39 22.25 11.06
N SER A 2 3.23 21.32 10.60
CA SER A 2 3.49 21.12 9.17
C SER A 2 2.18 20.77 8.45
N GLU A 3 2.03 21.26 7.23
CA GLU A 3 0.88 20.93 6.39
C GLU A 3 0.90 19.43 6.09
N ILE A 4 -0.26 18.77 6.15
CA ILE A 4 -0.38 17.34 5.80
C ILE A 4 -0.36 17.23 4.28
N ASP A 5 0.64 16.55 3.74
CA ASP A 5 0.69 16.29 2.30
C ASP A 5 -0.28 15.16 1.92
N ILE A 6 -0.25 14.07 2.67
CA ILE A 6 -1.00 12.86 2.35
C ILE A 6 -1.72 12.36 3.58
N LEU A 7 -2.99 12.01 3.40
CA LEU A 7 -3.77 11.21 4.33
C LEU A 7 -3.89 9.80 3.78
N SER A 8 -3.60 8.81 4.61
CA SER A 8 -3.96 7.42 4.35
C SER A 8 -4.66 6.84 5.58
N PHE A 9 -5.47 5.81 5.40
CA PHE A 9 -6.26 5.21 6.46
C PHE A 9 -6.45 3.72 6.23
N GLY A 10 -6.61 2.96 7.29
CA GLY A 10 -6.88 1.54 7.18
C GLY A 10 -6.37 0.74 8.37
N GLU A 11 -6.02 -0.51 8.13
CA GLU A 11 -5.52 -1.42 9.14
C GLU A 11 -4.05 -1.77 8.91
N THR A 12 -3.24 -1.51 9.94
CA THR A 12 -1.90 -2.10 10.06
C THR A 12 -1.95 -3.23 11.05
N MET A 13 -1.54 -4.42 10.62
CA MET A 13 -1.47 -5.62 11.44
C MET A 13 -0.05 -5.89 11.92
N ALA A 14 0.08 -6.52 13.08
CA ALA A 14 1.32 -7.21 13.41
C ALA A 14 1.45 -8.46 12.51
N MET A 15 2.61 -8.66 11.92
CA MET A 15 2.92 -9.82 11.08
C MET A 15 4.01 -10.67 11.72
N PHE A 16 3.76 -11.95 11.84
CA PHE A 16 4.71 -12.93 12.32
C PHE A 16 5.18 -13.78 11.15
N VAL A 17 6.41 -13.56 10.69
CA VAL A 17 7.01 -14.27 9.57
C VAL A 17 7.81 -15.45 10.11
N ALA A 18 7.50 -16.67 9.65
CA ALA A 18 8.18 -17.87 10.05
C ALA A 18 9.70 -17.82 9.77
N GLU A 19 10.53 -18.24 10.73
CA GLU A 19 11.98 -18.33 10.54
C GLU A 19 12.38 -19.57 9.72
N GLN A 20 11.51 -20.58 9.68
CA GLN A 20 11.74 -21.87 9.03
C GLN A 20 10.68 -22.09 7.95
N THR A 21 11.05 -22.84 6.92
CA THR A 21 10.08 -23.35 5.94
C THR A 21 9.27 -24.50 6.55
N GLY A 22 8.05 -24.72 6.08
CA GLY A 22 7.18 -25.80 6.54
C GLY A 22 5.80 -25.33 6.93
N ASP A 23 5.03 -26.23 7.53
CA ASP A 23 3.69 -25.94 8.03
C ASP A 23 3.75 -24.93 9.20
N LEU A 24 2.91 -23.91 9.14
CA LEU A 24 2.83 -22.89 10.21
C LEU A 24 2.49 -23.49 11.58
N ALA A 25 1.79 -24.62 11.63
CA ALA A 25 1.51 -25.33 12.87
C ALA A 25 2.76 -25.94 13.55
N GLU A 26 3.83 -26.17 12.80
CA GLU A 26 5.07 -26.79 13.27
C GLU A 26 6.18 -25.75 13.53
N VAL A 27 6.00 -24.51 13.08
CA VAL A 27 7.00 -23.44 13.25
C VAL A 27 7.00 -22.93 14.68
N SER A 28 8.17 -22.96 15.32
CA SER A 28 8.35 -22.53 16.70
C SER A 28 8.88 -21.10 16.88
N ALA A 29 9.44 -20.49 15.81
CA ALA A 29 10.06 -19.17 15.88
C ALA A 29 9.59 -18.27 14.73
N PHE A 30 9.31 -17.00 15.05
CA PHE A 30 8.81 -16.01 14.11
C PHE A 30 9.54 -14.67 14.29
N HIS A 31 9.81 -13.99 13.20
CA HIS A 31 10.17 -12.57 13.19
C HIS A 31 8.92 -11.70 13.16
N ARG A 32 8.86 -10.74 14.09
CA ARG A 32 7.74 -9.80 14.12
C ARG A 32 8.01 -8.61 13.20
N ARG A 33 7.04 -8.31 12.34
CA ARG A 33 7.00 -7.17 11.42
C ARG A 33 5.61 -6.54 11.45
N ILE A 34 5.38 -5.54 10.62
CA ILE A 34 4.03 -5.01 10.34
C ILE A 34 3.65 -5.31 8.90
N ALA A 35 2.34 -5.33 8.64
CA ALA A 35 1.76 -5.51 7.31
C ALA A 35 0.46 -4.72 7.18
N GLY A 36 0.23 -4.17 6.01
CA GLY A 36 -0.99 -3.45 5.65
C GLY A 36 -0.75 -2.64 4.39
N ALA A 37 -1.52 -2.89 3.33
CA ALA A 37 -1.31 -2.23 2.05
C ALA A 37 -1.38 -0.70 2.17
N ASP A 38 -2.38 -0.18 2.87
CA ASP A 38 -2.53 1.26 3.09
C ASP A 38 -1.34 1.84 3.85
N SER A 39 -0.86 1.16 4.89
CA SER A 39 0.31 1.60 5.66
C SER A 39 1.62 1.41 4.90
N ASN A 40 1.75 0.40 4.04
CA ASN A 40 2.92 0.24 3.17
C ASN A 40 3.07 1.46 2.25
N VAL A 41 1.98 1.91 1.62
CA VAL A 41 1.98 3.12 0.80
C VAL A 41 2.31 4.35 1.63
N ALA A 42 1.71 4.49 2.82
CA ALA A 42 1.98 5.60 3.73
C ALA A 42 3.47 5.67 4.13
N ILE A 43 4.08 4.53 4.48
CA ILE A 43 5.50 4.42 4.81
C ILE A 43 6.38 4.79 3.62
N GLY A 44 6.08 4.25 2.43
CA GLY A 44 6.84 4.57 1.22
C GLY A 44 6.83 6.07 0.91
N LEU A 45 5.68 6.71 1.04
CA LEU A 45 5.55 8.16 0.82
C LEU A 45 6.28 8.97 1.92
N SER A 46 6.24 8.53 3.17
CA SER A 46 7.02 9.14 4.26
C SER A 46 8.53 9.05 4.00
N ARG A 47 9.04 7.89 3.57
CA ARG A 47 10.45 7.69 3.19
C ARG A 47 10.88 8.58 2.01
N LEU A 48 9.92 8.96 1.15
CA LEU A 48 10.14 9.94 0.09
C LEU A 48 10.02 11.39 0.55
N GLY A 49 9.84 11.64 1.86
CA GLY A 49 9.88 12.97 2.47
C GLY A 49 8.55 13.71 2.49
N PHE A 50 7.43 13.05 2.23
CA PHE A 50 6.10 13.64 2.41
C PHE A 50 5.64 13.58 3.88
N ASN A 51 4.88 14.58 4.31
CA ASN A 51 4.21 14.57 5.62
C ASN A 51 2.93 13.74 5.53
N VAL A 52 2.97 12.51 6.05
CA VAL A 52 1.88 11.53 5.94
C VAL A 52 1.15 11.41 7.27
N ALA A 53 -0.15 11.71 7.29
CA ALA A 53 -1.03 11.42 8.42
C ALA A 53 -1.65 10.02 8.25
N TRP A 54 -1.67 9.27 9.34
CA TRP A 54 -2.23 7.93 9.41
C TRP A 54 -3.48 7.89 10.29
N LEU A 55 -4.63 7.60 9.68
CA LEU A 55 -5.90 7.43 10.37
C LEU A 55 -6.20 5.94 10.54
N SER A 56 -6.19 5.47 11.78
CA SER A 56 -6.37 4.06 12.07
C SER A 56 -6.92 3.84 13.49
N ARG A 57 -7.05 2.57 13.87
CA ARG A 57 -7.43 2.14 15.20
C ARG A 57 -6.72 0.85 15.55
N VAL A 58 -6.11 0.77 16.72
CA VAL A 58 -5.40 -0.40 17.23
C VAL A 58 -5.90 -0.79 18.61
N GLY A 59 -5.72 -2.03 19.01
CA GLY A 59 -6.08 -2.47 20.35
C GLY A 59 -5.17 -1.87 21.44
N ALA A 60 -5.70 -1.75 22.67
CA ALA A 60 -4.92 -1.41 23.87
C ALA A 60 -4.04 -2.59 24.32
N ASP A 61 -3.31 -3.20 23.38
CA ASP A 61 -2.48 -4.39 23.58
C ASP A 61 -1.02 -4.18 23.13
N SER A 62 -0.19 -5.21 23.31
CA SER A 62 1.22 -5.13 22.96
C SER A 62 1.46 -5.06 21.44
N LEU A 63 0.56 -5.61 20.64
CA LEU A 63 0.65 -5.53 19.18
C LEU A 63 0.29 -4.14 18.68
N GLY A 64 -0.74 -3.51 19.28
CA GLY A 64 -1.12 -2.13 18.97
C GLY A 64 0.02 -1.14 19.26
N ARG A 65 0.66 -1.25 20.42
CA ARG A 65 1.86 -0.44 20.72
C ARG A 65 2.97 -0.68 19.72
N PHE A 66 3.25 -1.95 19.40
CA PHE A 66 4.29 -2.28 18.42
C PHE A 66 4.00 -1.70 17.03
N VAL A 67 2.76 -1.76 16.58
CA VAL A 67 2.33 -1.19 15.30
C VAL A 67 2.56 0.33 15.30
N VAL A 68 2.04 1.05 16.30
CA VAL A 68 2.18 2.51 16.39
C VAL A 68 3.65 2.92 16.47
N ASP A 69 4.43 2.32 17.38
CA ASP A 69 5.85 2.62 17.53
C ASP A 69 6.65 2.39 16.22
N THR A 70 6.23 1.40 15.42
CA THR A 70 6.89 1.11 14.14
C THR A 70 6.52 2.17 13.10
N LEU A 71 5.25 2.55 13.00
CA LEU A 71 4.79 3.58 12.06
C LEU A 71 5.40 4.96 12.38
N GLU A 72 5.50 5.32 13.66
CA GLU A 72 6.16 6.57 14.09
C GLU A 72 7.66 6.58 13.76
N LYS A 73 8.35 5.44 13.89
CA LYS A 73 9.76 5.30 13.47
C LYS A 73 9.94 5.45 11.96
N GLU A 74 8.93 5.06 11.17
CA GLU A 74 8.89 5.28 9.72
C GLU A 74 8.46 6.72 9.35
N GLY A 75 8.21 7.58 10.35
CA GLY A 75 7.94 9.01 10.17
C GLY A 75 6.47 9.36 9.92
N LEU A 76 5.53 8.45 10.16
CA LEU A 76 4.10 8.75 10.03
C LEU A 76 3.58 9.54 11.22
N ASP A 77 2.67 10.46 10.95
CA ASP A 77 1.90 11.15 11.99
C ASP A 77 0.77 10.26 12.48
N CYS A 78 0.98 9.59 13.61
CA CYS A 78 0.04 8.66 14.24
C CYS A 78 -0.89 9.30 15.27
N ARG A 79 -0.98 10.63 15.36
CA ARG A 79 -1.87 11.33 16.33
C ARG A 79 -3.36 10.99 16.15
N HIS A 80 -3.71 10.46 14.99
CA HIS A 80 -5.08 10.06 14.63
C HIS A 80 -5.27 8.53 14.66
N VAL A 81 -4.42 7.81 15.40
CA VAL A 81 -4.60 6.39 15.67
C VAL A 81 -5.30 6.24 17.02
N ASP A 82 -6.56 5.78 16.97
CA ASP A 82 -7.34 5.51 18.18
C ASP A 82 -6.86 4.24 18.89
N ILE A 83 -6.82 4.27 20.21
CA ILE A 83 -6.53 3.10 21.04
C ILE A 83 -7.83 2.49 21.55
N ASP A 84 -8.15 1.30 21.10
CA ASP A 84 -9.38 0.57 21.44
C ASP A 84 -9.15 -0.37 22.63
N THR A 85 -9.90 -0.17 23.71
CA THR A 85 -9.84 -1.03 24.89
C THR A 85 -10.75 -2.27 24.80
N ALA A 86 -11.63 -2.33 23.79
CA ALA A 86 -12.62 -3.39 23.65
C ALA A 86 -12.26 -4.42 22.57
N HIS A 87 -11.46 -4.03 21.56
CA HIS A 87 -11.15 -4.87 20.41
C HIS A 87 -9.64 -5.00 20.24
N PRO A 88 -9.14 -6.20 19.85
CA PRO A 88 -7.71 -6.45 19.69
C PRO A 88 -7.14 -5.85 18.42
N THR A 89 -5.84 -5.67 18.40
CA THR A 89 -5.08 -5.40 17.17
C THR A 89 -5.11 -6.63 16.27
N GLY A 90 -5.39 -6.44 14.98
CA GLY A 90 -5.28 -7.51 13.98
C GLY A 90 -3.84 -7.99 13.81
N PHE A 91 -3.67 -9.27 13.53
CA PHE A 91 -2.35 -9.85 13.22
C PHE A 91 -2.45 -10.94 12.16
N GLN A 92 -1.31 -11.32 11.60
CA GLN A 92 -1.21 -12.41 10.63
C GLN A 92 0.04 -13.27 10.86
N LEU A 93 -0.06 -14.54 10.48
CA LEU A 93 1.07 -15.45 10.35
C LEU A 93 1.41 -15.59 8.87
N LYS A 94 2.69 -15.48 8.53
CA LYS A 94 3.19 -15.63 7.15
C LYS A 94 4.21 -16.75 7.12
N SER A 95 3.99 -17.77 6.28
CA SER A 95 4.96 -18.85 6.10
C SER A 95 6.21 -18.34 5.39
N ARG A 96 7.29 -19.08 5.53
CA ARG A 96 8.52 -18.85 4.76
C ARG A 96 8.58 -19.84 3.60
N THR A 97 8.82 -19.31 2.41
CA THR A 97 9.14 -20.09 1.20
C THR A 97 10.54 -19.71 0.74
N ASP A 98 11.31 -20.69 0.30
CA ASP A 98 12.65 -20.49 -0.26
C ASP A 98 12.74 -20.98 -1.73
N ASP A 99 11.61 -21.45 -2.29
CA ASP A 99 11.45 -21.99 -3.66
C ASP A 99 10.79 -21.02 -4.64
N GLY A 100 10.49 -19.78 -4.19
CA GLY A 100 9.83 -18.75 -4.99
C GLY A 100 8.31 -18.91 -5.12
N SER A 101 7.70 -19.87 -4.40
CA SER A 101 6.24 -19.96 -4.28
C SER A 101 5.70 -18.84 -3.39
N ASP A 102 4.42 -18.49 -3.60
CA ASP A 102 3.76 -17.52 -2.73
C ASP A 102 3.62 -18.09 -1.30
N PRO A 103 3.93 -17.26 -0.28
CA PRO A 103 3.78 -17.68 1.11
C PRO A 103 2.32 -17.87 1.50
N VAL A 104 2.04 -18.84 2.35
CA VAL A 104 0.74 -18.98 3.01
C VAL A 104 0.61 -17.88 4.06
N VAL A 105 -0.53 -17.18 4.08
CA VAL A 105 -0.82 -16.14 5.07
C VAL A 105 -2.14 -16.47 5.77
N GLU A 106 -2.08 -16.57 7.09
CA GLU A 106 -3.24 -16.74 7.95
C GLU A 106 -3.58 -15.42 8.64
N TYR A 107 -4.82 -14.96 8.47
CA TYR A 107 -5.27 -13.66 8.98
C TYR A 107 -6.11 -13.79 10.24
N PHE A 108 -5.75 -13.08 11.29
CA PHE A 108 -6.47 -12.95 12.56
C PHE A 108 -6.90 -11.49 12.74
N ARG A 109 -7.85 -11.05 11.89
CA ARG A 109 -8.30 -9.65 11.81
C ARG A 109 -9.82 -9.46 11.93
N ARG A 110 -10.59 -10.54 12.01
CA ARG A 110 -12.05 -10.42 12.15
C ARG A 110 -12.38 -9.80 13.51
N GLY A 111 -13.09 -8.66 13.51
CA GLY A 111 -13.41 -7.91 14.72
C GLY A 111 -12.18 -7.20 15.34
N SER A 112 -11.13 -6.97 14.56
CA SER A 112 -10.00 -6.14 15.00
C SER A 112 -10.43 -4.71 15.30
N ALA A 113 -9.64 -3.99 16.10
CA ALA A 113 -9.88 -2.57 16.40
C ALA A 113 -10.08 -1.74 15.12
N ALA A 114 -9.27 -1.95 14.08
CA ALA A 114 -9.39 -1.23 12.82
C ALA A 114 -10.71 -1.52 12.08
N SER A 115 -11.32 -2.70 12.28
CA SER A 115 -12.64 -2.98 11.70
C SER A 115 -13.76 -2.13 12.32
N HIS A 116 -13.50 -1.43 13.41
CA HIS A 116 -14.42 -0.47 14.07
C HIS A 116 -14.16 0.99 13.70
N LEU A 117 -13.34 1.25 12.69
CA LEU A 117 -13.27 2.56 12.06
C LEU A 117 -14.66 2.95 11.55
N SER A 118 -15.00 4.23 11.69
CA SER A 118 -16.34 4.73 11.35
C SER A 118 -16.26 6.21 10.93
N PRO A 119 -17.32 6.79 10.35
CA PRO A 119 -17.37 8.22 10.04
C PRO A 119 -16.99 9.14 11.22
N HIS A 120 -17.23 8.72 12.46
CA HIS A 120 -16.83 9.48 13.65
C HIS A 120 -15.31 9.58 13.85
N SER A 121 -14.54 8.71 13.20
CA SER A 121 -13.06 8.79 13.22
C SER A 121 -12.52 9.94 12.37
N ILE A 122 -13.34 10.53 11.48
CA ILE A 122 -12.92 11.61 10.59
C ILE A 122 -12.95 12.95 11.34
N VAL A 123 -11.78 13.53 11.56
CA VAL A 123 -11.66 14.87 12.14
C VAL A 123 -11.40 15.91 11.05
N PRO A 124 -11.90 17.18 11.21
CA PRO A 124 -11.77 18.20 10.18
C PRO A 124 -10.33 18.54 9.78
N GLU A 125 -9.38 18.35 10.67
CA GLU A 125 -7.95 18.57 10.41
C GLU A 125 -7.41 17.71 9.28
N LEU A 126 -7.84 16.45 9.22
CA LEU A 126 -7.41 15.49 8.19
C LEU A 126 -7.86 15.89 6.79
N LEU A 127 -8.98 16.57 6.65
CA LEU A 127 -9.51 17.05 5.37
C LEU A 127 -8.69 18.20 4.75
N LYS A 128 -7.68 18.70 5.47
CA LYS A 128 -6.72 19.70 4.96
C LYS A 128 -5.58 19.07 4.18
N ALA A 129 -5.43 17.74 4.22
CA ALA A 129 -4.43 17.03 3.44
C ALA A 129 -4.56 17.36 1.95
N ARG A 130 -3.43 17.44 1.25
CA ARG A 130 -3.41 17.72 -0.20
C ARG A 130 -3.94 16.54 -1.01
N HIS A 131 -3.71 15.33 -0.52
CA HIS A 131 -4.05 14.08 -1.19
C HIS A 131 -4.54 13.03 -0.20
N LEU A 132 -5.52 12.21 -0.63
CA LEU A 132 -5.96 11.00 0.05
C LEU A 132 -5.58 9.77 -0.77
N HIS A 133 -4.90 8.81 -0.14
CA HIS A 133 -4.77 7.46 -0.68
C HIS A 133 -5.72 6.50 0.04
N ALA A 134 -6.48 5.75 -0.74
CA ALA A 134 -7.43 4.76 -0.26
C ALA A 134 -7.27 3.44 -1.02
N THR A 135 -7.59 2.32 -0.34
CA THR A 135 -7.66 1.00 -0.97
C THR A 135 -9.03 0.35 -0.75
N GLY A 136 -9.26 -0.77 -1.44
CA GLY A 136 -10.45 -1.59 -1.24
C GLY A 136 -10.45 -2.44 0.03
N ILE A 137 -9.41 -2.37 0.87
CA ILE A 137 -9.31 -3.17 2.09
C ILE A 137 -10.16 -2.61 3.23
N PRO A 138 -10.03 -1.33 3.65
CA PRO A 138 -10.84 -0.78 4.74
C PRO A 138 -12.35 -0.99 4.55
N PRO A 139 -12.94 -0.73 3.36
CA PRO A 139 -14.38 -0.93 3.14
C PRO A 139 -14.83 -2.40 3.20
N ALA A 140 -13.91 -3.35 3.10
CA ALA A 140 -14.18 -4.78 3.22
C ALA A 140 -14.18 -5.28 4.68
N LEU A 141 -13.57 -4.53 5.62
CA LEU A 141 -13.43 -4.95 7.02
C LEU A 141 -14.77 -4.98 7.75
N SER A 142 -15.61 -3.99 7.52
CA SER A 142 -16.93 -3.87 8.16
C SER A 142 -17.81 -2.84 7.44
N GLU A 143 -19.09 -2.81 7.81
CA GLU A 143 -20.04 -1.81 7.32
C GLU A 143 -19.65 -0.39 7.76
N SER A 144 -19.21 -0.19 9.01
CA SER A 144 -18.83 1.12 9.52
C SER A 144 -17.56 1.65 8.84
N ALA A 145 -16.56 0.79 8.60
CA ALA A 145 -15.35 1.15 7.87
C ALA A 145 -15.64 1.46 6.40
N ARG A 146 -16.62 0.77 5.79
CA ARG A 146 -17.11 1.08 4.45
C ARG A 146 -17.75 2.45 4.37
N GLN A 147 -18.65 2.76 5.30
CA GLN A 147 -19.29 4.08 5.39
C GLN A 147 -18.24 5.18 5.57
N MET A 148 -17.23 4.96 6.44
CA MET A 148 -16.12 5.89 6.59
C MET A 148 -15.35 6.10 5.30
N SER A 149 -15.06 5.02 4.55
CA SER A 149 -14.32 5.11 3.29
C SER A 149 -15.07 5.98 2.27
N PHE A 150 -16.38 5.77 2.13
CA PHE A 150 -17.21 6.60 1.26
C PHE A 150 -17.23 8.07 1.71
N GLU A 151 -17.47 8.31 2.99
CA GLU A 151 -17.57 9.67 3.52
C GLU A 151 -16.24 10.42 3.38
N LEU A 152 -15.12 9.76 3.74
CA LEU A 152 -13.80 10.40 3.67
C LEU A 152 -13.42 10.76 2.22
N MET A 153 -13.59 9.82 1.28
CA MET A 153 -13.30 10.06 -0.13
C MET A 153 -14.21 11.16 -0.72
N THR A 154 -15.50 11.15 -0.38
CA THR A 154 -16.45 12.19 -0.80
C THR A 154 -16.04 13.56 -0.29
N ARG A 155 -15.79 13.69 1.02
CA ARG A 155 -15.41 14.98 1.65
C ARG A 155 -14.08 15.52 1.13
N MET A 156 -13.10 14.66 0.87
CA MET A 156 -11.83 15.06 0.26
C MET A 156 -12.05 15.60 -1.16
N ARG A 157 -12.85 14.91 -1.96
CA ARG A 157 -13.20 15.36 -3.32
C ARG A 157 -13.97 16.70 -3.31
N GLU A 158 -14.95 16.85 -2.44
CA GLU A 158 -15.71 18.09 -2.28
C GLU A 158 -14.83 19.26 -1.80
N ALA A 159 -13.80 18.98 -1.01
CA ALA A 159 -12.80 19.95 -0.61
C ALA A 159 -11.77 20.29 -1.71
N GLY A 160 -11.92 19.76 -2.92
CA GLY A 160 -11.02 19.97 -4.04
C GLY A 160 -9.64 19.28 -3.85
N ARG A 161 -9.57 18.23 -3.05
CA ARG A 161 -8.37 17.47 -2.80
C ARG A 161 -8.30 16.26 -3.72
N SER A 162 -7.09 15.92 -4.17
CA SER A 162 -6.92 14.73 -5.02
C SER A 162 -7.09 13.44 -4.21
N VAL A 163 -7.61 12.41 -4.86
CA VAL A 163 -7.86 11.09 -4.28
C VAL A 163 -7.32 10.02 -5.22
N SER A 164 -6.48 9.12 -4.73
CA SER A 164 -6.09 7.88 -5.41
C SER A 164 -6.76 6.67 -4.78
N PHE A 165 -7.08 5.69 -5.60
CA PHE A 165 -7.73 4.46 -5.17
C PHE A 165 -7.08 3.23 -5.82
N ASP A 166 -6.62 2.31 -4.99
CA ASP A 166 -6.19 0.97 -5.42
C ASP A 166 -7.27 -0.05 -5.01
N PRO A 167 -7.92 -0.75 -5.94
CA PRO A 167 -8.94 -1.76 -5.61
C PRO A 167 -8.44 -2.79 -4.62
N ASN A 168 -7.23 -3.28 -4.76
CA ASN A 168 -6.52 -4.17 -3.83
C ASN A 168 -7.44 -5.23 -3.23
N LEU A 169 -8.09 -6.01 -4.12
CA LEU A 169 -9.21 -6.88 -3.79
C LEU A 169 -8.85 -7.95 -2.77
N ARG A 170 -9.76 -8.16 -1.81
CA ARG A 170 -9.71 -9.24 -0.82
C ARG A 170 -11.07 -9.95 -0.79
N PRO A 171 -11.35 -10.85 -1.75
CA PRO A 171 -12.67 -11.48 -1.88
C PRO A 171 -13.17 -12.15 -0.58
N SER A 172 -12.25 -12.73 0.20
CA SER A 172 -12.57 -13.41 1.46
C SER A 172 -13.13 -12.50 2.57
N LEU A 173 -12.98 -11.18 2.44
CA LEU A 173 -13.53 -10.21 3.40
C LEU A 173 -14.96 -9.77 3.04
N TRP A 174 -15.44 -10.07 1.84
CA TRP A 174 -16.76 -9.68 1.36
C TRP A 174 -17.77 -10.80 1.53
N ALA A 175 -19.04 -10.44 1.73
CA ALA A 175 -20.11 -11.42 1.83
C ALA A 175 -20.34 -12.20 0.53
N ASN A 176 -20.11 -11.55 -0.62
CA ASN A 176 -20.13 -12.14 -1.95
C ASN A 176 -19.44 -11.22 -2.98
N GLU A 177 -19.10 -11.80 -4.14
CA GLU A 177 -18.42 -11.12 -5.24
C GLU A 177 -19.23 -9.93 -5.80
N ARG A 178 -20.54 -10.09 -5.94
CA ARG A 178 -21.41 -9.01 -6.47
C ARG A 178 -21.36 -7.77 -5.59
N GLN A 179 -21.39 -7.94 -4.26
CA GLN A 179 -21.27 -6.81 -3.34
C GLN A 179 -19.89 -6.17 -3.47
N MET A 180 -18.83 -6.97 -3.50
CA MET A 180 -17.46 -6.48 -3.69
C MET A 180 -17.35 -5.62 -4.96
N ILE A 181 -17.76 -6.15 -6.11
CA ILE A 181 -17.71 -5.43 -7.39
C ILE A 181 -18.49 -4.10 -7.31
N THR A 182 -19.70 -4.14 -6.75
CA THR A 182 -20.56 -2.96 -6.65
C THR A 182 -19.92 -1.88 -5.80
N GLU A 183 -19.48 -2.22 -4.60
CA GLU A 183 -18.96 -1.22 -3.65
C GLU A 183 -17.57 -0.71 -4.05
N ILE A 184 -16.71 -1.57 -4.59
CA ILE A 184 -15.40 -1.14 -5.08
C ILE A 184 -15.53 -0.19 -6.27
N ASN A 185 -16.40 -0.47 -7.25
CA ASN A 185 -16.62 0.43 -8.38
C ASN A 185 -17.23 1.78 -7.93
N ARG A 186 -18.13 1.78 -6.94
CA ARG A 186 -18.66 3.01 -6.36
C ARG A 186 -17.57 3.86 -5.70
N LEU A 187 -16.62 3.24 -5.01
CA LEU A 187 -15.46 3.93 -4.42
C LEU A 187 -14.51 4.43 -5.51
N ALA A 188 -14.24 3.62 -6.54
CA ALA A 188 -13.40 4.02 -7.66
C ALA A 188 -13.93 5.27 -8.38
N ALA A 189 -15.27 5.43 -8.48
CA ALA A 189 -15.91 6.62 -9.06
C ALA A 189 -15.68 7.90 -8.24
N LEU A 190 -15.25 7.79 -6.97
CA LEU A 190 -14.87 8.93 -6.13
C LEU A 190 -13.39 9.29 -6.24
N ALA A 191 -12.58 8.48 -6.92
CA ALA A 191 -11.16 8.72 -7.08
C ALA A 191 -10.86 9.57 -8.32
N HIS A 192 -9.79 10.37 -8.25
CA HIS A 192 -9.20 11.04 -9.41
C HIS A 192 -8.27 10.07 -10.16
N TRP A 193 -7.52 9.25 -9.42
CA TRP A 193 -6.59 8.26 -9.96
C TRP A 193 -6.96 6.85 -9.50
N VAL A 194 -7.18 5.93 -10.44
CA VAL A 194 -7.53 4.53 -10.14
C VAL A 194 -6.39 3.62 -10.59
N LEU A 195 -5.93 2.73 -9.71
CA LEU A 195 -4.69 1.97 -9.86
C LEU A 195 -4.93 0.43 -9.79
N PRO A 196 -5.77 -0.17 -10.64
CA PRO A 196 -6.07 -1.60 -10.55
C PRO A 196 -4.95 -2.47 -11.11
N GLY A 197 -4.84 -3.69 -10.62
CA GLY A 197 -4.19 -4.76 -11.36
C GLY A 197 -5.04 -5.24 -12.53
N LEU A 198 -4.44 -5.85 -13.56
CA LEU A 198 -5.19 -6.30 -14.74
C LEU A 198 -6.30 -7.28 -14.38
N SER A 199 -6.02 -8.27 -13.53
CA SER A 199 -7.04 -9.25 -13.09
C SER A 199 -8.16 -8.61 -12.29
N GLU A 200 -7.84 -7.63 -11.44
CA GLU A 200 -8.82 -6.84 -10.71
C GLU A 200 -9.69 -6.01 -11.65
N GLY A 201 -9.04 -5.31 -12.58
CA GLY A 201 -9.73 -4.51 -13.58
C GLY A 201 -10.70 -5.33 -14.43
N ARG A 202 -10.30 -6.53 -14.86
CA ARG A 202 -11.17 -7.48 -15.58
C ARG A 202 -12.39 -7.87 -14.77
N LEU A 203 -12.17 -8.28 -13.52
CA LEU A 203 -13.26 -8.70 -12.63
C LEU A 203 -14.23 -7.55 -12.33
N LEU A 204 -13.72 -6.35 -12.10
CA LEU A 204 -14.51 -5.19 -11.69
C LEU A 204 -15.27 -4.55 -12.86
N SER A 205 -14.68 -4.50 -14.04
CA SER A 205 -15.28 -3.84 -15.22
C SER A 205 -16.00 -4.78 -16.16
N GLY A 206 -15.63 -6.07 -16.17
CA GLY A 206 -16.10 -7.05 -17.16
C GLY A 206 -15.40 -6.96 -18.52
N PHE A 207 -14.40 -6.08 -18.70
CA PHE A 207 -13.61 -5.95 -19.91
C PHE A 207 -12.29 -6.72 -19.80
N GLU A 208 -11.73 -7.16 -20.93
CA GLU A 208 -10.47 -7.92 -20.97
C GLU A 208 -9.24 -7.04 -21.26
N ASP A 209 -9.41 -6.05 -22.13
CA ASP A 209 -8.33 -5.18 -22.62
C ASP A 209 -8.04 -4.03 -21.65
N PRO A 210 -6.77 -3.73 -21.32
CA PRO A 210 -6.42 -2.60 -20.45
C PRO A 210 -6.99 -1.24 -20.92
N ALA A 211 -7.10 -1.00 -22.22
CA ALA A 211 -7.63 0.25 -22.74
C ALA A 211 -9.15 0.39 -22.47
N ASP A 212 -9.90 -0.70 -22.56
CA ASP A 212 -11.34 -0.73 -22.27
C ASP A 212 -11.60 -0.64 -20.76
N ILE A 213 -10.79 -1.33 -19.94
CA ILE A 213 -10.83 -1.20 -18.48
C ILE A 213 -10.56 0.24 -18.06
N ALA A 214 -9.57 0.89 -18.65
CA ALA A 214 -9.26 2.29 -18.33
C ALA A 214 -10.40 3.22 -18.78
N ALA A 215 -11.00 3.01 -19.97
CA ALA A 215 -12.15 3.76 -20.44
C ALA A 215 -13.33 3.66 -19.47
N PHE A 216 -13.63 2.45 -18.98
CA PHE A 216 -14.68 2.21 -17.99
C PHE A 216 -14.57 3.10 -16.75
N TYR A 217 -13.36 3.24 -16.17
CA TYR A 217 -13.18 4.09 -15.00
C TYR A 217 -13.18 5.58 -15.33
N LEU A 218 -12.66 6.00 -16.49
CA LEU A 218 -12.74 7.38 -16.93
C LEU A 218 -14.20 7.81 -17.14
N ASP A 219 -15.04 6.95 -17.74
CA ASP A 219 -16.46 7.19 -17.93
C ASP A 219 -17.24 7.29 -16.61
N GLN A 220 -16.71 6.70 -15.52
CA GLN A 220 -17.29 6.82 -14.18
C GLN A 220 -16.76 8.03 -13.38
N GLY A 221 -15.89 8.86 -13.95
CA GLY A 221 -15.43 10.10 -13.34
C GLY A 221 -14.02 10.11 -12.79
N ALA A 222 -13.21 9.07 -13.03
CA ALA A 222 -11.78 9.13 -12.82
C ALA A 222 -11.13 10.09 -13.83
N GLU A 223 -10.07 10.78 -13.43
CA GLU A 223 -9.29 11.64 -14.31
C GLU A 223 -8.18 10.86 -15.03
N ALA A 224 -7.69 9.82 -14.38
CA ALA A 224 -6.65 8.97 -14.90
C ALA A 224 -6.68 7.56 -14.30
N VAL A 225 -6.24 6.59 -15.09
CA VAL A 225 -6.18 5.18 -14.70
C VAL A 225 -4.81 4.63 -15.06
N ALA A 226 -4.19 3.87 -14.15
CA ALA A 226 -2.98 3.12 -14.43
C ALA A 226 -3.20 1.64 -14.07
N ILE A 227 -3.16 0.77 -15.08
CA ILE A 227 -3.41 -0.65 -14.94
C ILE A 227 -2.08 -1.39 -14.82
N LYS A 228 -1.87 -2.01 -13.67
CA LYS A 228 -0.67 -2.80 -13.36
C LYS A 228 -0.70 -4.11 -14.15
N LEU A 229 0.35 -4.38 -14.94
CA LEU A 229 0.50 -5.56 -15.79
C LEU A 229 1.62 -6.49 -15.27
N GLY A 230 1.90 -6.43 -13.97
CA GLY A 230 2.95 -7.21 -13.31
C GLY A 230 4.34 -6.90 -13.90
N PRO A 231 5.14 -7.92 -14.24
CA PRO A 231 6.50 -7.72 -14.77
C PRO A 231 6.54 -7.02 -16.12
N HIS A 232 5.42 -6.95 -16.83
CA HIS A 232 5.33 -6.27 -18.13
C HIS A 232 5.28 -4.75 -18.00
N GLY A 233 4.99 -4.21 -16.82
CA GLY A 233 4.88 -2.77 -16.58
C GLY A 233 3.44 -2.32 -16.35
N ALA A 234 3.04 -1.21 -16.97
CA ALA A 234 1.67 -0.70 -16.80
C ALA A 234 1.17 0.03 -18.07
N TYR A 235 -0.13 -0.08 -18.28
CA TYR A 235 -0.87 0.75 -19.24
C TYR A 235 -1.52 1.91 -18.48
N TYR A 236 -1.45 3.13 -19.03
CA TYR A 236 -2.15 4.28 -18.45
C TYR A 236 -3.03 4.98 -19.48
N ARG A 237 -4.08 5.62 -18.99
CA ARG A 237 -4.98 6.46 -19.78
C ARG A 237 -5.52 7.62 -18.94
N THR A 238 -5.48 8.80 -19.53
CA THR A 238 -6.14 10.03 -19.09
C THR A 238 -7.14 10.47 -20.15
N HIS A 239 -7.83 11.60 -19.96
CA HIS A 239 -8.65 12.18 -21.01
C HIS A 239 -7.85 12.76 -22.18
N LEU A 240 -6.54 13.03 -22.01
CA LEU A 240 -5.69 13.68 -22.98
C LEU A 240 -4.57 12.80 -23.55
N ASP A 241 -4.16 11.77 -22.82
CA ASP A 241 -3.00 10.95 -23.14
C ASP A 241 -3.21 9.50 -22.70
N GLN A 242 -2.56 8.58 -23.40
CA GLN A 242 -2.52 7.17 -23.05
C GLN A 242 -1.23 6.52 -23.52
N GLY A 243 -0.83 5.46 -22.87
CA GLY A 243 0.37 4.75 -23.27
C GLY A 243 0.67 3.52 -22.44
N PHE A 244 1.69 2.82 -22.87
CA PHE A 244 2.26 1.68 -22.17
C PHE A 244 3.68 2.03 -21.74
N VAL A 245 3.99 1.74 -20.48
CA VAL A 245 5.34 1.87 -19.93
C VAL A 245 5.82 0.50 -19.52
N ALA A 246 6.90 0.05 -20.14
CA ALA A 246 7.49 -1.26 -19.85
C ALA A 246 7.96 -1.39 -18.39
N GLY A 247 7.85 -2.58 -17.85
CA GLY A 247 8.35 -2.91 -16.52
C GLY A 247 9.87 -2.82 -16.44
N VAL A 248 10.36 -2.68 -15.23
CA VAL A 248 11.79 -2.70 -14.95
C VAL A 248 12.23 -4.14 -14.75
N PRO A 249 13.20 -4.65 -15.52
CA PRO A 249 13.71 -6.01 -15.33
C PRO A 249 14.32 -6.19 -13.94
N VAL A 250 14.00 -7.29 -13.29
CA VAL A 250 14.57 -7.70 -11.98
C VAL A 250 15.37 -8.98 -12.16
N ALA A 251 16.56 -9.02 -11.57
CA ALA A 251 17.41 -10.20 -11.65
C ALA A 251 16.86 -11.37 -10.83
N THR A 252 16.25 -11.08 -9.68
CA THR A 252 15.68 -12.09 -8.77
C THR A 252 14.44 -11.54 -8.09
N VAL A 253 13.34 -12.26 -8.19
CA VAL A 253 12.13 -11.99 -7.41
C VAL A 253 12.24 -12.76 -6.10
N VAL A 254 12.17 -12.06 -4.98
CA VAL A 254 12.29 -12.61 -3.63
C VAL A 254 10.91 -12.78 -3.00
N ASP A 255 10.02 -11.78 -3.15
CA ASP A 255 8.66 -11.78 -2.66
C ASP A 255 7.82 -10.88 -3.58
N THR A 256 6.64 -11.33 -4.00
CA THR A 256 5.76 -10.53 -4.87
C THR A 256 4.87 -9.56 -4.10
N VAL A 257 4.78 -9.73 -2.77
CA VAL A 257 3.97 -8.89 -1.89
C VAL A 257 4.56 -7.47 -1.81
N GLY A 258 3.69 -6.48 -1.78
CA GLY A 258 4.10 -5.07 -1.70
C GLY A 258 4.43 -4.40 -3.05
N ALA A 259 4.51 -5.15 -4.15
CA ALA A 259 4.78 -4.57 -5.47
C ALA A 259 3.71 -3.55 -5.91
N GLY A 260 2.44 -3.86 -5.66
CA GLY A 260 1.31 -2.96 -5.92
C GLY A 260 1.37 -1.71 -5.08
N ASP A 261 1.71 -1.86 -3.80
CA ASP A 261 1.86 -0.75 -2.86
C ASP A 261 3.03 0.15 -3.30
N GLY A 262 4.17 -0.44 -3.69
CA GLY A 262 5.30 0.29 -4.27
C GLY A 262 4.94 1.03 -5.56
N PHE A 263 4.11 0.44 -6.40
CA PHE A 263 3.57 1.11 -7.59
C PHE A 263 2.75 2.34 -7.20
N ALA A 264 1.85 2.22 -6.22
CA ALA A 264 1.05 3.35 -5.73
C ALA A 264 1.94 4.47 -5.15
N VAL A 265 2.99 4.12 -4.37
CA VAL A 265 3.99 5.10 -3.88
C VAL A 265 4.60 5.89 -5.04
N GLY A 266 5.02 5.21 -6.09
CA GLY A 266 5.63 5.84 -7.27
C GLY A 266 4.67 6.77 -8.01
N MET A 267 3.44 6.32 -8.23
CA MET A 267 2.39 7.12 -8.87
C MET A 267 2.09 8.39 -8.07
N ILE A 268 1.74 8.23 -6.79
CA ILE A 268 1.31 9.34 -5.93
C ILE A 268 2.45 10.36 -5.78
N SER A 269 3.65 9.89 -5.45
CA SER A 269 4.80 10.79 -5.25
C SER A 269 5.11 11.63 -6.49
N ALA A 270 5.10 11.01 -7.67
CA ALA A 270 5.40 11.71 -8.91
C ALA A 270 4.31 12.74 -9.27
N LEU A 271 3.04 12.36 -9.16
CA LEU A 271 1.92 13.25 -9.48
C LEU A 271 1.83 14.44 -8.52
N LEU A 272 2.12 14.25 -7.22
CA LEU A 272 2.18 15.34 -6.25
C LEU A 272 3.39 16.27 -6.47
N GLU A 273 4.41 15.80 -7.16
CA GLU A 273 5.57 16.57 -7.62
C GLU A 273 5.37 17.18 -9.02
N ASN A 274 4.16 17.10 -9.58
CA ASN A 274 3.76 17.64 -10.88
C ASN A 274 4.47 17.02 -12.10
N HIS A 275 4.90 15.75 -11.99
CA HIS A 275 5.36 14.99 -13.15
C HIS A 275 4.17 14.59 -14.05
N SER A 276 4.45 14.34 -15.32
CA SER A 276 3.49 13.77 -16.25
C SER A 276 3.04 12.37 -15.84
N PHE A 277 1.88 11.93 -16.32
CA PHE A 277 1.37 10.61 -15.97
C PHE A 277 2.30 9.48 -16.46
N ALA A 278 2.90 9.64 -17.64
CA ALA A 278 3.91 8.71 -18.16
C ALA A 278 5.15 8.61 -17.26
N GLU A 279 5.64 9.73 -16.73
CA GLU A 279 6.77 9.75 -15.79
C GLU A 279 6.40 9.15 -14.45
N ALA A 280 5.18 9.39 -13.98
CA ALA A 280 4.65 8.78 -12.77
C ALA A 280 4.60 7.25 -12.89
N VAL A 281 4.14 6.71 -14.02
CA VAL A 281 4.14 5.26 -14.28
C VAL A 281 5.56 4.69 -14.34
N LYS A 282 6.53 5.41 -14.91
CA LYS A 282 7.95 4.99 -14.90
C LYS A 282 8.49 4.85 -13.47
N ARG A 283 8.24 5.86 -12.62
CA ARG A 283 8.62 5.81 -11.19
C ARG A 283 7.91 4.68 -10.46
N ALA A 284 6.63 4.49 -10.74
CA ALA A 284 5.80 3.44 -10.16
C ALA A 284 6.33 2.03 -10.50
N ASN A 285 6.63 1.77 -11.77
CA ASN A 285 7.24 0.51 -12.20
C ASN A 285 8.59 0.27 -11.51
N TRP A 286 9.41 1.31 -11.35
CA TRP A 286 10.70 1.18 -10.69
C TRP A 286 10.57 0.88 -9.20
N ILE A 287 9.72 1.60 -8.45
CA ILE A 287 9.52 1.34 -7.01
C ILE A 287 8.89 -0.04 -6.80
N GLY A 288 7.89 -0.42 -7.61
CA GLY A 288 7.30 -1.75 -7.58
C GLY A 288 8.33 -2.87 -7.85
N SER A 289 9.26 -2.64 -8.79
CA SER A 289 10.34 -3.60 -9.07
C SER A 289 11.33 -3.75 -7.90
N ARG A 290 11.55 -2.71 -7.11
CA ARG A 290 12.39 -2.80 -5.90
C ARG A 290 11.70 -3.59 -4.79
N ALA A 291 10.39 -3.37 -4.60
CA ALA A 291 9.63 -4.09 -3.59
C ALA A 291 9.76 -5.61 -3.74
N VAL A 292 9.70 -6.15 -4.94
CA VAL A 292 9.80 -7.61 -5.18
C VAL A 292 11.20 -8.19 -4.97
N GLN A 293 12.23 -7.37 -4.77
CA GLN A 293 13.61 -7.81 -4.53
C GLN A 293 13.95 -7.96 -3.04
N SER A 294 13.01 -7.64 -2.15
CA SER A 294 13.19 -7.69 -0.70
C SER A 294 12.19 -8.64 -0.04
N ARG A 295 12.58 -9.25 1.07
CA ARG A 295 11.64 -10.00 1.91
C ARG A 295 10.86 -9.02 2.79
N GLY A 296 9.54 -9.11 2.72
CA GLY A 296 8.61 -8.27 3.48
C GLY A 296 7.93 -7.21 2.63
N ASP A 297 6.89 -6.63 3.20
CA ASP A 297 5.92 -5.85 2.43
C ASP A 297 6.38 -4.41 2.15
N MET A 298 7.26 -3.85 2.99
CA MET A 298 7.72 -2.45 2.90
C MET A 298 9.25 -2.27 2.83
N GLU A 299 10.01 -3.34 3.07
CA GLU A 299 11.46 -3.27 3.22
C GLU A 299 12.18 -2.83 1.94
N GLY A 300 11.61 -3.14 0.79
CA GLY A 300 12.14 -2.73 -0.52
C GLY A 300 11.76 -1.31 -0.96
N LEU A 301 10.91 -0.61 -0.21
CA LEU A 301 10.50 0.76 -0.56
C LEU A 301 11.67 1.74 -0.34
N PRO A 302 12.00 2.58 -1.34
CA PRO A 302 13.18 3.43 -1.29
C PRO A 302 12.99 4.65 -0.40
N THR A 303 14.09 5.17 0.12
CA THR A 303 14.20 6.53 0.65
C THR A 303 14.32 7.55 -0.50
N ARG A 304 14.14 8.84 -0.19
CA ARG A 304 14.34 9.93 -1.16
C ARG A 304 15.75 9.91 -1.78
N SER A 305 16.77 9.68 -0.97
CA SER A 305 18.16 9.65 -1.43
C SER A 305 18.42 8.45 -2.37
N GLU A 306 17.93 7.28 -2.03
CA GLU A 306 18.05 6.09 -2.89
C GLU A 306 17.30 6.30 -4.21
N MET A 307 16.10 6.86 -4.16
CA MET A 307 15.34 7.17 -5.37
C MET A 307 16.09 8.15 -6.27
N SER A 308 16.65 9.23 -5.74
CA SER A 308 17.39 10.23 -6.54
C SER A 308 18.57 9.63 -7.26
N VAL A 309 19.31 8.71 -6.63
CA VAL A 309 20.52 8.12 -7.21
C VAL A 309 20.19 6.99 -8.17
N GLU A 310 19.32 6.07 -7.75
CA GLU A 310 19.14 4.80 -8.47
C GLU A 310 18.08 4.91 -9.57
N PHE A 311 17.02 5.68 -9.35
CA PHE A 311 15.99 5.89 -10.37
C PHE A 311 16.51 6.71 -11.55
N GLU A 312 17.30 7.77 -11.30
CA GLU A 312 17.94 8.54 -12.37
C GLU A 312 18.93 7.68 -13.17
N ALA A 313 19.70 6.81 -12.49
CA ALA A 313 20.59 5.88 -13.18
C ALA A 313 19.82 4.87 -14.04
N ALA A 314 18.71 4.34 -13.54
CA ALA A 314 17.85 3.39 -14.26
C ALA A 314 17.22 4.02 -15.51
N ILE A 315 16.74 5.27 -15.43
CA ILE A 315 16.20 6.00 -16.59
C ILE A 315 17.29 6.30 -17.62
N ALA A 316 18.52 6.62 -17.17
CA ALA A 316 19.66 6.92 -18.04
C ALA A 316 20.27 5.68 -18.70
N GLY A 317 19.75 4.47 -18.43
CA GLY A 317 20.31 3.21 -18.94
C GLY A 317 21.71 2.89 -18.38
N LYS A 318 22.08 3.47 -17.25
CA LYS A 318 23.35 3.23 -16.58
C LYS A 318 23.18 2.10 -15.55
N PRO A 319 24.21 1.23 -15.37
CA PRO A 319 24.16 0.25 -14.29
C PRO A 319 24.09 0.99 -12.95
N ALA A 320 23.31 0.43 -11.99
CA ALA A 320 23.23 0.99 -10.65
C ALA A 320 24.64 1.12 -10.04
N PRO A 321 24.94 2.22 -9.30
CA PRO A 321 26.25 2.35 -8.66
C PRO A 321 26.46 1.19 -7.67
N THR A 322 27.49 0.39 -7.93
CA THR A 322 27.93 -0.68 -7.04
C THR A 322 28.54 -0.05 -5.80
N GLY A 323 27.77 0.11 -4.70
CA GLY A 323 28.33 0.74 -3.50
C GLY A 323 27.45 1.03 -2.32
N PHE A 324 26.26 0.48 -2.22
CA PHE A 324 25.52 0.45 -0.94
C PHE A 324 25.32 -1.00 -0.51
N ALA A 325 26.34 -1.53 0.18
CA ALA A 325 26.14 -2.70 1.02
C ALA A 325 25.10 -2.35 2.09
N SER A 326 24.03 -3.14 2.18
CA SER A 326 23.08 -3.08 3.29
C SER A 326 23.88 -3.05 4.59
N VAL A 327 23.77 -1.95 5.34
CA VAL A 327 24.28 -1.89 6.71
C VAL A 327 23.36 -2.78 7.54
N GLY A 328 23.67 -4.06 7.55
CA GLY A 328 23.16 -4.98 8.52
C GLY A 328 23.66 -4.51 9.89
N ALA A 329 22.73 -4.08 10.75
CA ALA A 329 23.02 -3.75 12.14
C ALA A 329 23.57 -5.00 12.83
N GLY A 330 24.89 -5.13 12.85
CA GLY A 330 25.62 -6.07 13.66
C GLY A 330 25.56 -5.61 15.11
N LEU A 331 24.72 -6.24 15.92
CA LEU A 331 24.80 -6.14 17.37
C LEU A 331 26.10 -6.80 17.84
N PRO A 332 26.87 -6.18 18.75
CA PRO A 332 28.10 -6.78 19.30
C PRO A 332 27.74 -7.99 20.16
N ARG A 333 28.35 -9.12 19.85
CA ARG A 333 28.34 -10.29 20.74
C ARG A 333 29.05 -9.94 22.04
N ALA A 334 28.31 -9.71 23.10
CA ALA A 334 28.85 -9.72 24.47
C ALA A 334 29.19 -11.16 24.84
N ALA A 335 30.48 -11.36 25.07
CA ALA A 335 31.02 -12.59 25.64
C ALA A 335 30.53 -12.75 27.09
N PHE A 336 29.79 -13.82 27.37
CA PHE A 336 29.69 -14.34 28.72
C PHE A 336 30.50 -15.63 28.81
N ARG A 337 31.68 -15.52 29.47
CA ARG A 337 32.38 -16.64 30.10
C ARG A 337 31.88 -16.74 31.53
N ARG A 338 31.58 -17.96 31.90
CA ARG A 338 31.35 -18.66 33.19
C ARG A 338 29.90 -18.75 33.61
#